data_a1abc99e1e49ca85cd036b427e371d00
#
_entry.id   a1abc99e1e49ca85cd036b427e371d00
#
_cell.length_a   1.000
_cell.length_b   1.000
_cell.length_c   1.000
_cell.angle_alpha   90.00
_cell.angle_beta   90.00
_cell.angle_gamma   90.00
#
_symmetry.space_group_name_H-M   'P 1'
#
loop_
_entity.id
_entity.type
_entity.pdbx_description
1 polymer ?
#
loop_
_entity_poly.entity_id
_entity_poly.type
_entity_poly.pdbx_seq_one_letter_code
_entity_poly.pdbx_strand_id
1 'polypeptide(L)'
;AIGRDMVEAANIALDHIGHKMGGKDVEFIVEDDGFKPEIGKQKTDKLVKQDDVDFITGFIWSHVLLASKKSALDGGKFLISANAGPSPLAGKACHKNFFSSSWQNDQNPMATGQVLNSKGVKKLYIMSPNYAAGKNMVSGVERTFKGEVVGKDMTKWGKDMQLDFSAELAKAKASGADAIFVFYPGPAGPAFIKQYEQAGLRGTIPLYTVFTVDALSLTRLQKAGLGGVLGSWNTMFWAPDLDNATNKRFVADFKAKTGRYPTHYAAQSYDAIMLIKSGVDAVNGNTDDQDGIRAAMSKADFPSVRGKYRYGPNHFPIQNFYLRTVKADANGDWFVSYVSTVLTDHQDSYHDQCHL
;
A
#
# COMPACT_ATOMS: atom_id res chain seq x y z
N ALA A 1 -4.68 -12.42 6.19
CA ALA A 1 -5.77 -11.42 6.27
C ALA A 1 -5.68 -10.41 5.14
N ILE A 2 -4.51 -9.76 4.94
CA ILE A 2 -4.31 -8.75 3.87
C ILE A 2 -4.63 -9.33 2.49
N GLY A 3 -4.09 -10.51 2.16
CA GLY A 3 -4.33 -11.15 0.86
C GLY A 3 -5.81 -11.46 0.63
N ARG A 4 -6.56 -11.83 1.67
CA ARG A 4 -8.01 -12.04 1.56
C ARG A 4 -8.76 -10.76 1.21
N ASP A 5 -8.37 -9.63 1.79
CA ASP A 5 -8.93 -8.32 1.43
C ASP A 5 -8.68 -7.98 -0.04
N MET A 6 -7.49 -8.26 -0.54
CA MET A 6 -7.13 -8.02 -1.93
C MET A 6 -7.94 -8.90 -2.89
N VAL A 7 -8.09 -10.18 -2.57
CA VAL A 7 -8.91 -11.13 -3.36
C VAL A 7 -10.38 -10.71 -3.34
N GLU A 8 -10.90 -10.34 -2.18
CA GLU A 8 -12.28 -9.88 -2.04
C GLU A 8 -12.56 -8.64 -2.89
N ALA A 9 -11.65 -7.66 -2.84
CA ALA A 9 -11.77 -6.45 -3.66
C ALA A 9 -11.67 -6.74 -5.17
N ALA A 10 -10.79 -7.66 -5.57
CA ALA A 10 -10.69 -8.11 -6.96
C ALA A 10 -11.99 -8.77 -7.42
N ASN A 11 -12.61 -9.61 -6.60
CA ASN A 11 -13.90 -10.22 -6.89
C ASN A 11 -15.02 -9.18 -7.01
N ILE A 12 -15.05 -8.18 -6.14
CA ILE A 12 -16.00 -7.06 -6.24
C ILE A 12 -15.79 -6.30 -7.57
N ALA A 13 -14.54 -6.03 -7.94
CA ALA A 13 -14.24 -5.40 -9.22
C ALA A 13 -14.74 -6.23 -10.41
N LEU A 14 -14.50 -7.54 -10.40
CA LEU A 14 -14.97 -8.47 -11.41
C LEU A 14 -16.52 -8.49 -11.49
N ASP A 15 -17.19 -8.50 -10.34
CA ASP A 15 -18.67 -8.39 -10.29
C ASP A 15 -19.15 -7.07 -10.94
N HIS A 16 -18.48 -5.96 -10.65
CA HIS A 16 -18.83 -4.65 -11.21
C HIS A 16 -18.69 -4.57 -12.74
N ILE A 17 -17.81 -5.38 -13.32
CA ILE A 17 -17.57 -5.42 -14.78
C ILE A 17 -18.20 -6.65 -15.46
N GLY A 18 -19.02 -7.42 -14.76
CA GLY A 18 -19.67 -8.62 -15.28
C GLY A 18 -18.73 -9.74 -15.67
N HIS A 19 -17.57 -9.85 -15.01
CA HIS A 19 -16.53 -10.86 -15.24
C HIS A 19 -16.01 -10.92 -16.69
N LYS A 20 -16.08 -9.79 -17.41
CA LYS A 20 -15.63 -9.68 -18.80
C LYS A 20 -14.69 -8.51 -19.01
N MET A 21 -13.72 -8.69 -19.89
CA MET A 21 -12.82 -7.65 -20.39
C MET A 21 -12.68 -7.80 -21.91
N GLY A 22 -12.88 -6.72 -22.66
CA GLY A 22 -12.83 -6.77 -24.11
C GLY A 22 -13.77 -7.80 -24.74
N GLY A 23 -14.91 -8.08 -24.10
CA GLY A 23 -15.88 -9.08 -24.54
C GLY A 23 -15.51 -10.53 -24.22
N LYS A 24 -14.37 -10.77 -23.58
CA LYS A 24 -13.93 -12.13 -23.18
C LYS A 24 -14.17 -12.36 -21.70
N ASP A 25 -14.46 -13.62 -21.34
CA ASP A 25 -14.58 -14.03 -19.94
C ASP A 25 -13.22 -13.97 -19.23
N VAL A 26 -13.24 -13.56 -17.97
CA VAL A 26 -12.06 -13.48 -17.13
C VAL A 26 -11.97 -14.74 -16.26
N GLU A 27 -10.83 -15.40 -16.32
CA GLU A 27 -10.43 -16.43 -15.35
C GLU A 27 -9.52 -15.81 -14.30
N PHE A 28 -9.92 -15.89 -13.04
CA PHE A 28 -9.17 -15.32 -11.92
C PHE A 28 -8.55 -16.42 -11.08
N ILE A 29 -7.23 -16.58 -11.19
CA ILE A 29 -6.45 -17.60 -10.49
C ILE A 29 -5.77 -16.96 -9.29
N VAL A 30 -5.92 -17.55 -8.10
CA VAL A 30 -5.36 -17.04 -6.85
C VAL A 30 -4.27 -17.99 -6.36
N GLU A 31 -3.10 -17.43 -6.07
CA GLU A 31 -1.97 -18.13 -5.46
C GLU A 31 -1.52 -17.39 -4.18
N ASP A 32 -1.03 -18.13 -3.20
CA ASP A 32 -0.53 -17.61 -1.93
C ASP A 32 0.99 -17.74 -1.87
N ASP A 33 1.69 -16.63 -1.67
CA ASP A 33 3.15 -16.60 -1.52
C ASP A 33 3.64 -16.96 -0.11
N GLY A 34 2.70 -17.09 0.84
CA GLY A 34 3.01 -17.45 2.23
C GLY A 34 3.99 -16.48 2.92
N PHE A 35 4.10 -15.25 2.43
CA PHE A 35 5.06 -14.26 2.96
C PHE A 35 6.53 -14.67 2.70
N LYS A 36 6.81 -15.50 1.69
CA LYS A 36 8.14 -16.05 1.41
C LYS A 36 8.57 -15.75 -0.02
N PRO A 37 9.75 -15.10 -0.22
CA PRO A 37 10.25 -14.78 -1.57
C PRO A 37 10.37 -16.00 -2.48
N GLU A 38 10.88 -17.12 -1.97
CA GLU A 38 11.05 -18.36 -2.73
C GLU A 38 9.71 -18.95 -3.18
N ILE A 39 8.68 -18.90 -2.32
CA ILE A 39 7.34 -19.37 -2.67
C ILE A 39 6.68 -18.41 -3.67
N GLY A 40 6.81 -17.10 -3.46
CA GLY A 40 6.32 -16.10 -4.40
C GLY A 40 6.87 -16.29 -5.79
N LYS A 41 8.19 -16.52 -5.92
CA LYS A 41 8.83 -16.84 -7.18
C LYS A 41 8.29 -18.13 -7.79
N GLN A 42 8.19 -19.21 -7.02
CA GLN A 42 7.67 -20.51 -7.46
C GLN A 42 6.22 -20.40 -7.98
N LYS A 43 5.35 -19.67 -7.25
CA LYS A 43 3.96 -19.45 -7.65
C LYS A 43 3.87 -18.58 -8.92
N THR A 44 4.72 -17.59 -9.04
CA THR A 44 4.80 -16.77 -10.26
C THR A 44 5.25 -17.63 -11.46
N ASP A 45 6.25 -18.48 -11.31
CA ASP A 45 6.67 -19.42 -12.36
C ASP A 45 5.53 -20.35 -12.80
N LYS A 46 4.71 -20.83 -11.85
CA LYS A 46 3.51 -21.63 -12.14
C LYS A 46 2.51 -20.86 -12.99
N LEU A 47 2.14 -19.64 -12.56
CA LEU A 47 1.20 -18.80 -13.29
C LEU A 47 1.66 -18.50 -14.73
N VAL A 48 2.97 -18.30 -14.94
CA VAL A 48 3.55 -18.04 -16.26
C VAL A 48 3.60 -19.29 -17.13
N LYS A 49 4.13 -20.41 -16.59
CA LYS A 49 4.52 -21.57 -17.39
C LYS A 49 3.44 -22.65 -17.47
N GLN A 50 2.62 -22.80 -16.45
CA GLN A 50 1.56 -23.82 -16.38
C GLN A 50 0.19 -23.25 -16.69
N ASP A 51 -0.16 -22.12 -16.06
CA ASP A 51 -1.46 -21.51 -16.21
C ASP A 51 -1.52 -20.55 -17.42
N ASP A 52 -0.36 -20.13 -17.93
CA ASP A 52 -0.21 -19.22 -19.09
C ASP A 52 -1.10 -17.97 -18.99
N VAL A 53 -1.08 -17.32 -17.83
CA VAL A 53 -1.89 -16.11 -17.59
C VAL A 53 -1.40 -14.93 -18.44
N ASP A 54 -2.31 -14.00 -18.75
CA ASP A 54 -1.97 -12.77 -19.49
C ASP A 54 -1.41 -11.68 -18.56
N PHE A 55 -1.95 -11.61 -17.32
CA PHE A 55 -1.64 -10.60 -16.31
C PHE A 55 -1.36 -11.26 -14.98
N ILE A 56 -0.40 -10.72 -14.24
CA ILE A 56 -0.12 -11.08 -12.86
C ILE A 56 -0.28 -9.83 -12.01
N THR A 57 -1.07 -9.91 -10.94
CA THR A 57 -1.28 -8.79 -10.02
C THR A 57 -1.25 -9.26 -8.57
N GLY A 58 -1.06 -8.33 -7.65
CA GLY A 58 -0.97 -8.62 -6.22
C GLY A 58 0.34 -8.10 -5.64
N PHE A 59 1.01 -8.96 -4.88
CA PHE A 59 2.28 -8.69 -4.18
C PHE A 59 2.16 -7.64 -3.07
N ILE A 60 1.96 -8.14 -1.88
CA ILE A 60 1.92 -7.32 -0.66
C ILE A 60 3.32 -6.83 -0.28
N TRP A 61 4.32 -7.71 -0.38
CA TRP A 61 5.64 -7.55 0.21
C TRP A 61 6.70 -7.22 -0.84
N SER A 62 7.44 -6.12 -0.62
CA SER A 62 8.45 -5.65 -1.58
C SER A 62 9.56 -6.68 -1.84
N HIS A 63 10.02 -7.42 -0.84
CA HIS A 63 11.05 -8.44 -1.02
C HIS A 63 10.54 -9.65 -1.82
N VAL A 64 9.26 -9.99 -1.69
CA VAL A 64 8.62 -11.06 -2.47
C VAL A 64 8.45 -10.62 -3.93
N LEU A 65 7.98 -9.39 -4.17
CA LEU A 65 7.86 -8.82 -5.52
C LEU A 65 9.21 -8.79 -6.23
N LEU A 66 10.26 -8.31 -5.56
CA LEU A 66 11.60 -8.24 -6.15
C LEU A 66 12.17 -9.62 -6.52
N ALA A 67 11.86 -10.65 -5.72
CA ALA A 67 12.26 -12.03 -6.03
C ALA A 67 11.47 -12.63 -7.20
N SER A 68 10.24 -12.19 -7.42
CA SER A 68 9.29 -12.79 -8.36
C SER A 68 9.22 -12.07 -9.72
N LYS A 69 9.61 -10.78 -9.77
CA LYS A 69 9.42 -9.91 -10.95
C LYS A 69 10.02 -10.47 -12.23
N LYS A 70 11.20 -11.09 -12.12
CA LYS A 70 11.91 -11.65 -13.29
C LYS A 70 11.12 -12.79 -13.94
N SER A 71 10.52 -13.66 -13.16
CA SER A 71 9.67 -14.76 -13.66
C SER A 71 8.50 -14.25 -14.50
N ALA A 72 7.82 -13.19 -14.06
CA ALA A 72 6.71 -12.60 -14.78
C ALA A 72 7.16 -11.84 -16.05
N LEU A 73 8.12 -10.94 -15.90
CA LEU A 73 8.54 -10.02 -16.96
C LEU A 73 9.35 -10.70 -18.06
N ASP A 74 10.28 -11.60 -17.72
CA ASP A 74 11.00 -12.41 -18.71
C ASP A 74 10.06 -13.42 -19.39
N GLY A 75 8.97 -13.82 -18.71
CA GLY A 75 7.91 -14.63 -19.31
C GLY A 75 6.98 -13.86 -20.26
N GLY A 76 7.24 -12.57 -20.49
CA GLY A 76 6.46 -11.73 -21.41
C GLY A 76 5.09 -11.32 -20.89
N LYS A 77 4.84 -11.46 -19.60
CA LYS A 77 3.55 -11.11 -18.98
C LYS A 77 3.55 -9.66 -18.48
N PHE A 78 2.35 -9.09 -18.35
CA PHE A 78 2.18 -7.85 -17.57
C PHE A 78 2.20 -8.17 -16.08
N LEU A 79 2.90 -7.34 -15.33
CA LEU A 79 2.98 -7.41 -13.87
C LEU A 79 2.47 -6.11 -13.27
N ILE A 80 1.34 -6.19 -12.57
CA ILE A 80 0.72 -5.05 -11.90
C ILE A 80 0.89 -5.23 -10.39
N SER A 81 1.76 -4.45 -9.77
CA SER A 81 1.82 -4.44 -8.32
C SER A 81 0.63 -3.69 -7.74
N ALA A 82 -0.18 -4.42 -6.98
CA ALA A 82 -1.33 -3.85 -6.29
C ALA A 82 -1.01 -3.39 -4.87
N ASN A 83 0.25 -3.46 -4.44
CA ASN A 83 0.71 -2.91 -3.17
C ASN A 83 2.19 -2.55 -3.19
N ALA A 84 3.09 -3.53 -3.22
CA ALA A 84 4.52 -3.29 -3.09
C ALA A 84 5.06 -2.33 -4.15
N GLY A 85 5.76 -1.29 -3.70
CA GLY A 85 6.34 -0.26 -4.58
C GLY A 85 7.83 -0.03 -4.30
N PRO A 86 8.70 -1.08 -4.39
CA PRO A 86 10.10 -0.94 -4.06
C PRO A 86 10.84 -0.03 -5.06
N SER A 87 11.78 0.75 -4.57
CA SER A 87 12.52 1.75 -5.34
C SER A 87 13.21 1.22 -6.61
N PRO A 88 13.77 0.00 -6.66
CA PRO A 88 14.37 -0.48 -7.91
C PRO A 88 13.41 -0.52 -9.10
N LEU A 89 12.15 -0.92 -8.88
CA LEU A 89 11.13 -0.99 -9.94
C LEU A 89 10.64 0.39 -10.42
N ALA A 90 10.78 1.42 -9.59
CA ALA A 90 10.51 2.80 -10.00
C ALA A 90 11.70 3.45 -10.72
N GLY A 91 12.91 2.92 -10.52
CA GLY A 91 14.15 3.44 -11.06
C GLY A 91 14.82 2.50 -12.06
N LYS A 92 16.06 2.11 -11.76
CA LYS A 92 16.93 1.38 -12.69
C LYS A 92 16.41 0.02 -13.16
N ALA A 93 15.55 -0.62 -12.40
CA ALA A 93 14.94 -1.90 -12.76
C ALA A 93 13.50 -1.76 -13.28
N CYS A 94 13.11 -0.58 -13.72
CA CYS A 94 11.81 -0.37 -14.35
C CYS A 94 11.66 -1.22 -15.61
N HIS A 95 10.43 -1.54 -15.98
CA HIS A 95 10.17 -2.42 -17.12
C HIS A 95 8.86 -1.99 -17.81
N LYS A 96 8.85 -2.03 -19.15
CA LYS A 96 7.69 -1.61 -19.93
C LYS A 96 6.38 -2.34 -19.60
N ASN A 97 6.46 -3.59 -19.14
CA ASN A 97 5.31 -4.40 -18.76
C ASN A 97 5.01 -4.38 -17.25
N PHE A 98 5.73 -3.57 -16.49
CA PHE A 98 5.43 -3.36 -15.07
C PHE A 98 4.59 -2.10 -14.85
N PHE A 99 3.55 -2.22 -14.04
CA PHE A 99 2.71 -1.10 -13.58
C PHE A 99 2.47 -1.21 -12.08
N SER A 100 2.37 -0.08 -11.42
CA SER A 100 1.87 0.00 -10.05
C SER A 100 0.46 0.57 -10.03
N SER A 101 -0.45 -0.07 -9.31
CA SER A 101 -1.77 0.50 -8.99
C SER A 101 -1.80 1.10 -7.57
N SER A 102 -0.65 1.19 -6.92
CA SER A 102 -0.51 1.69 -5.55
C SER A 102 0.33 2.98 -5.49
N TRP A 103 1.57 2.88 -5.11
CA TRP A 103 2.51 4.00 -4.90
C TRP A 103 3.95 3.50 -5.11
N GLN A 104 4.90 4.45 -5.03
CA GLN A 104 6.28 4.10 -4.73
C GLN A 104 6.49 4.24 -3.21
N ASN A 105 7.21 3.31 -2.59
CA ASN A 105 7.27 3.14 -1.13
C ASN A 105 7.66 4.40 -0.35
N ASP A 106 8.55 5.25 -0.90
CA ASP A 106 9.01 6.47 -0.23
C ASP A 106 7.90 7.53 -0.10
N GLN A 107 6.88 7.50 -0.96
CA GLN A 107 5.93 8.62 -1.09
C GLN A 107 5.05 8.84 0.14
N ASN A 108 4.47 7.77 0.72
CA ASN A 108 3.66 7.93 1.93
C ASN A 108 4.47 8.48 3.11
N PRO A 109 5.68 7.97 3.42
CA PRO A 109 6.49 8.56 4.48
C PRO A 109 7.03 9.95 4.14
N MET A 110 7.23 10.30 2.86
CA MET A 110 7.51 11.69 2.46
C MET A 110 6.38 12.63 2.85
N ALA A 111 5.13 12.21 2.64
CA ALA A 111 3.96 12.96 3.11
C ALA A 111 3.97 13.10 4.63
N THR A 112 4.32 12.04 5.36
CA THR A 112 4.46 12.10 6.84
C THR A 112 5.51 13.12 7.26
N GLY A 113 6.66 13.16 6.59
CA GLY A 113 7.71 14.15 6.90
C GLY A 113 7.21 15.59 6.77
N GLN A 114 6.40 15.91 5.76
CA GLN A 114 5.78 17.22 5.61
C GLN A 114 4.77 17.50 6.74
N VAL A 115 3.97 16.51 7.13
CA VAL A 115 3.03 16.65 8.26
C VAL A 115 3.79 16.95 9.56
N LEU A 116 4.87 16.21 9.84
CA LEU A 116 5.72 16.42 11.01
C LEU A 116 6.25 17.87 11.05
N ASN A 117 6.74 18.39 9.93
CA ASN A 117 7.19 19.76 9.83
C ASN A 117 6.06 20.75 10.12
N SER A 118 4.89 20.56 9.54
CA SER A 118 3.73 21.45 9.73
C SER A 118 3.23 21.47 11.17
N LYS A 119 3.42 20.37 11.90
CA LYS A 119 3.05 20.25 13.32
C LYS A 119 4.15 20.69 14.29
N GLY A 120 5.26 21.19 13.78
CA GLY A 120 6.35 21.74 14.59
C GLY A 120 7.21 20.69 15.29
N VAL A 121 7.21 19.45 14.83
CA VAL A 121 8.07 18.39 15.36
C VAL A 121 9.54 18.72 15.08
N LYS A 122 10.38 18.68 16.12
CA LYS A 122 11.82 18.99 16.04
C LYS A 122 12.69 17.75 16.17
N LYS A 123 12.25 16.76 16.96
CA LYS A 123 13.00 15.53 17.26
C LYS A 123 12.14 14.33 17.01
N LEU A 124 12.59 13.44 16.13
CA LEU A 124 11.86 12.27 15.67
C LEU A 124 12.58 10.98 16.04
N TYR A 125 11.85 10.02 16.58
CA TYR A 125 12.31 8.64 16.73
C TYR A 125 11.65 7.77 15.65
N ILE A 126 12.45 6.96 14.94
CA ILE A 126 12.00 6.13 13.83
C ILE A 126 12.09 4.65 14.19
N MET A 127 11.04 3.87 13.90
CA MET A 127 11.05 2.42 14.00
C MET A 127 10.46 1.81 12.73
N SER A 128 11.17 0.83 12.16
CA SER A 128 10.76 0.18 10.91
C SER A 128 11.34 -1.24 10.83
N PRO A 129 10.66 -2.18 10.17
CA PRO A 129 11.22 -3.50 9.95
C PRO A 129 12.34 -3.49 8.89
N ASN A 130 13.32 -4.36 9.09
CA ASN A 130 14.52 -4.43 8.26
C ASN A 130 14.29 -5.29 7.00
N TYR A 131 13.64 -4.72 6.00
CA TYR A 131 13.50 -5.28 4.65
C TYR A 131 13.34 -4.15 3.63
N ALA A 132 13.20 -4.47 2.34
CA ALA A 132 13.21 -3.47 1.25
C ALA A 132 12.23 -2.32 1.48
N ALA A 133 10.97 -2.63 1.83
CA ALA A 133 9.98 -1.60 2.10
C ALA A 133 10.30 -0.79 3.36
N GLY A 134 10.76 -1.44 4.43
CA GLY A 134 11.14 -0.76 5.67
C GLY A 134 12.23 0.28 5.45
N LYS A 135 13.23 -0.04 4.63
CA LYS A 135 14.29 0.90 4.24
C LYS A 135 13.76 2.08 3.44
N ASN A 136 12.82 1.83 2.52
CA ASN A 136 12.18 2.90 1.76
C ASN A 136 11.31 3.81 2.65
N MET A 137 10.65 3.27 3.68
CA MET A 137 9.86 4.08 4.62
C MET A 137 10.75 5.03 5.42
N VAL A 138 11.90 4.56 5.88
CA VAL A 138 12.89 5.40 6.56
C VAL A 138 13.43 6.46 5.61
N SER A 139 13.87 6.06 4.41
CA SER A 139 14.33 6.98 3.38
C SER A 139 13.30 8.06 3.07
N GLY A 140 12.03 7.67 2.92
CA GLY A 140 10.96 8.60 2.59
C GLY A 140 10.73 9.68 3.64
N VAL A 141 10.62 9.32 4.92
CA VAL A 141 10.42 10.31 5.98
C VAL A 141 11.65 11.22 6.12
N GLU A 142 12.84 10.67 5.98
CA GLU A 142 14.09 11.44 6.05
C GLU A 142 14.26 12.42 4.88
N ARG A 143 13.64 12.15 3.71
CA ARG A 143 13.70 13.07 2.55
C ARG A 143 13.01 14.40 2.80
N THR A 144 11.99 14.44 3.62
CA THR A 144 11.15 15.64 3.79
C THR A 144 11.13 16.18 5.21
N PHE A 145 11.39 15.36 6.22
CA PHE A 145 11.47 15.84 7.60
C PHE A 145 12.70 16.75 7.78
N LYS A 146 12.48 17.93 8.34
CA LYS A 146 13.52 18.96 8.51
C LYS A 146 14.13 19.01 9.90
N GLY A 147 13.57 18.27 10.86
CA GLY A 147 14.07 18.19 12.22
C GLY A 147 15.21 17.19 12.37
N GLU A 148 15.54 16.88 13.62
CA GLU A 148 16.58 15.91 13.99
C GLU A 148 15.99 14.52 14.19
N VAL A 149 16.59 13.50 13.59
CA VAL A 149 16.30 12.09 13.91
C VAL A 149 17.16 11.71 15.12
N VAL A 150 16.52 11.58 16.29
CA VAL A 150 17.21 11.31 17.56
C VAL A 150 17.44 9.83 17.84
N GLY A 151 16.79 8.95 17.08
CA GLY A 151 16.98 7.51 17.16
C GLY A 151 16.31 6.77 16.02
N LYS A 152 16.85 5.61 15.67
CA LYS A 152 16.38 4.79 14.57
C LYS A 152 16.61 3.32 14.87
N ASP A 153 15.55 2.53 14.87
CA ASP A 153 15.62 1.08 15.05
C ASP A 153 15.04 0.37 13.82
N MET A 154 15.85 -0.54 13.26
CA MET A 154 15.43 -1.46 12.21
C MET A 154 15.25 -2.85 12.84
N THR A 155 13.99 -3.31 12.97
CA THR A 155 13.63 -4.53 13.67
C THR A 155 13.61 -5.75 12.75
N LYS A 156 13.74 -6.96 13.31
CA LYS A 156 13.73 -8.21 12.54
C LYS A 156 12.41 -8.39 11.78
N TRP A 157 12.49 -8.94 10.58
CA TRP A 157 11.36 -9.19 9.70
C TRP A 157 11.44 -10.57 9.04
N GLY A 158 10.35 -11.01 8.40
CA GLY A 158 10.25 -12.33 7.79
C GLY A 158 9.83 -13.38 8.79
N LYS A 159 10.44 -14.57 8.70
CA LYS A 159 10.11 -15.70 9.59
C LYS A 159 10.41 -15.43 11.07
N ASP A 160 11.38 -14.57 11.33
CA ASP A 160 11.80 -14.18 12.68
C ASP A 160 11.29 -12.78 13.08
N MET A 161 10.12 -12.41 12.55
CA MET A 161 9.49 -11.10 12.79
C MET A 161 9.44 -10.77 14.28
N GLN A 162 10.00 -9.61 14.62
CA GLN A 162 9.91 -9.09 15.98
C GLN A 162 8.51 -8.56 16.27
N LEU A 163 7.91 -9.00 17.37
CA LEU A 163 6.60 -8.57 17.87
C LEU A 163 6.65 -8.00 19.28
N ASP A 164 7.82 -7.99 19.91
CA ASP A 164 8.07 -7.30 21.18
C ASP A 164 8.95 -6.07 20.92
N PHE A 165 8.37 -4.91 21.18
CA PHE A 165 8.96 -3.59 20.93
C PHE A 165 9.30 -2.85 22.22
N SER A 166 9.27 -3.52 23.37
CA SER A 166 9.45 -2.88 24.69
C SER A 166 10.79 -2.18 24.84
N ALA A 167 11.86 -2.80 24.32
CA ALA A 167 13.21 -2.21 24.38
C ALA A 167 13.32 -0.94 23.52
N GLU A 168 12.79 -0.98 22.30
CA GLU A 168 12.81 0.16 21.37
C GLU A 168 11.92 1.30 21.87
N LEU A 169 10.76 0.99 22.44
CA LEU A 169 9.87 2.00 23.03
C LEU A 169 10.49 2.67 24.27
N ALA A 170 11.24 1.91 25.08
CA ALA A 170 12.02 2.47 26.19
C ALA A 170 13.10 3.44 25.69
N LYS A 171 13.81 3.09 24.61
CA LYS A 171 14.79 3.99 23.98
C LYS A 171 14.13 5.24 23.41
N ALA A 172 13.00 5.10 22.75
CA ALA A 172 12.25 6.24 22.23
C ALA A 172 11.82 7.20 23.34
N LYS A 173 11.32 6.66 24.44
CA LYS A 173 10.92 7.45 25.62
C LYS A 173 12.11 8.23 26.22
N ALA A 174 13.29 7.60 26.28
CA ALA A 174 14.51 8.20 26.83
C ALA A 174 15.19 9.19 25.85
N SER A 175 14.86 9.16 24.57
CA SER A 175 15.54 9.92 23.51
C SER A 175 15.26 11.43 23.51
N GLY A 176 14.20 11.86 24.18
CA GLY A 176 13.70 13.23 24.10
C GLY A 176 12.93 13.54 22.80
N ALA A 177 12.48 12.51 22.07
CA ALA A 177 11.71 12.69 20.85
C ALA A 177 10.38 13.41 21.11
N ASP A 178 10.00 14.29 20.18
CA ASP A 178 8.71 14.99 20.17
C ASP A 178 7.63 14.14 19.50
N ALA A 179 8.03 13.16 18.69
CA ALA A 179 7.15 12.27 17.94
C ALA A 179 7.86 10.94 17.63
N ILE A 180 7.06 9.91 17.42
CA ILE A 180 7.50 8.60 16.91
C ILE A 180 6.89 8.37 15.55
N PHE A 181 7.71 7.99 14.57
CA PHE A 181 7.28 7.50 13.25
C PHE A 181 7.51 6.00 13.17
N VAL A 182 6.49 5.26 12.74
CA VAL A 182 6.60 3.82 12.58
C VAL A 182 5.99 3.31 11.28
N PHE A 183 6.56 2.21 10.79
CA PHE A 183 6.01 1.37 9.75
C PHE A 183 5.97 -0.08 10.24
N TYR A 184 4.77 -0.57 10.59
CA TYR A 184 4.57 -1.97 11.01
C TYR A 184 3.30 -2.53 10.37
N PRO A 185 3.39 -3.06 9.13
CA PRO A 185 2.25 -3.63 8.42
C PRO A 185 1.87 -5.02 8.98
N GLY A 186 0.64 -5.44 8.71
CA GLY A 186 0.15 -6.77 9.09
C GLY A 186 0.05 -6.96 10.60
N PRO A 187 0.41 -8.14 11.14
CA PRO A 187 0.24 -8.45 12.57
C PRO A 187 1.13 -7.63 13.50
N ALA A 188 2.22 -7.07 13.00
CA ALA A 188 3.09 -6.20 13.78
C ALA A 188 2.41 -4.87 14.18
N GLY A 189 1.47 -4.39 13.38
CA GLY A 189 0.74 -3.14 13.65
C GLY A 189 -0.01 -3.14 14.98
N PRO A 190 -0.98 -4.03 15.19
CA PRO A 190 -1.71 -4.12 16.47
C PRO A 190 -0.77 -4.41 17.67
N ALA A 191 0.25 -5.25 17.47
CA ALA A 191 1.23 -5.55 18.51
C ALA A 191 1.99 -4.28 18.95
N PHE A 192 2.42 -3.46 17.99
CA PHE A 192 3.08 -2.20 18.27
C PHE A 192 2.16 -1.21 19.00
N ILE A 193 0.96 -0.99 18.51
CA ILE A 193 -0.01 -0.04 19.09
C ILE A 193 -0.34 -0.41 20.54
N LYS A 194 -0.55 -1.69 20.83
CA LYS A 194 -0.78 -2.18 22.18
C LYS A 194 0.38 -1.82 23.10
N GLN A 195 1.61 -2.06 22.68
CA GLN A 195 2.80 -1.81 23.50
C GLN A 195 3.10 -0.32 23.64
N TYR A 196 2.85 0.48 22.61
CA TYR A 196 2.91 1.95 22.67
C TYR A 196 1.98 2.49 23.76
N GLU A 197 0.76 1.99 23.83
CA GLU A 197 -0.20 2.37 24.88
C GLU A 197 0.25 1.88 26.26
N GLN A 198 0.69 0.63 26.37
CA GLN A 198 1.20 0.04 27.62
C GLN A 198 2.45 0.75 28.17
N ALA A 199 3.28 1.28 27.28
CA ALA A 199 4.47 2.07 27.66
C ALA A 199 4.13 3.47 28.17
N GLY A 200 2.84 3.86 28.17
CA GLY A 200 2.39 5.16 28.65
C GLY A 200 2.77 6.32 27.72
N LEU A 201 3.01 6.06 26.44
CA LEU A 201 3.44 7.08 25.47
C LEU A 201 2.27 7.83 24.84
N ARG A 202 1.07 7.28 24.91
CA ARG A 202 -0.14 7.97 24.48
C ARG A 202 -0.32 9.28 25.25
N GLY A 203 -0.52 10.38 24.50
CA GLY A 203 -0.66 11.71 25.09
C GLY A 203 0.67 12.34 25.55
N THR A 204 1.78 11.62 25.47
CA THR A 204 3.13 12.11 25.83
C THR A 204 4.00 12.31 24.58
N ILE A 205 4.11 11.28 23.74
CA ILE A 205 4.86 11.32 22.47
C ILE A 205 3.90 10.91 21.35
N PRO A 206 3.44 11.85 20.49
CA PRO A 206 2.49 11.57 19.41
C PRO A 206 3.01 10.52 18.43
N LEU A 207 2.08 9.70 17.92
CA LEU A 207 2.36 8.61 17.00
C LEU A 207 1.94 8.97 15.57
N TYR A 208 2.88 8.81 14.65
CA TYR A 208 2.70 8.94 13.21
C TYR A 208 3.03 7.62 12.54
N THR A 209 2.13 7.10 11.73
CA THR A 209 2.29 5.78 11.13
C THR A 209 2.13 5.80 9.62
N VAL A 210 2.75 4.82 8.96
CA VAL A 210 2.39 4.44 7.59
C VAL A 210 2.13 2.93 7.60
N PHE A 211 1.04 2.49 6.95
CA PHE A 211 0.66 1.06 6.79
C PHE A 211 0.52 0.24 8.08
N THR A 212 0.54 0.88 9.22
CA THR A 212 0.46 0.25 10.56
C THR A 212 -0.99 0.17 11.04
N VAL A 213 -1.79 1.16 10.66
CA VAL A 213 -3.19 1.32 11.05
C VAL A 213 -4.07 1.22 9.80
N ASP A 214 -4.89 0.20 9.75
CA ASP A 214 -5.83 -0.09 8.68
C ASP A 214 -7.13 -0.70 9.24
N ALA A 215 -8.09 -1.04 8.39
CA ALA A 215 -9.35 -1.61 8.82
C ALA A 215 -9.19 -2.96 9.54
N LEU A 216 -8.17 -3.75 9.21
CA LEU A 216 -7.89 -5.02 9.89
C LEU A 216 -7.34 -4.81 11.30
N SER A 217 -6.33 -3.94 11.44
CA SER A 217 -5.76 -3.61 12.76
C SER A 217 -6.78 -2.90 13.64
N LEU A 218 -7.57 -1.97 13.09
CA LEU A 218 -8.60 -1.24 13.85
C LEU A 218 -9.69 -2.16 14.39
N THR A 219 -10.12 -3.15 13.63
CA THR A 219 -11.10 -4.14 14.10
C THR A 219 -10.57 -4.89 15.33
N ARG A 220 -9.31 -5.29 15.33
CA ARG A 220 -8.66 -5.95 16.47
C ARG A 220 -8.52 -5.03 17.67
N LEU A 221 -8.03 -3.82 17.45
CA LEU A 221 -7.82 -2.83 18.51
C LEU A 221 -9.14 -2.43 19.17
N GLN A 222 -10.20 -2.21 18.38
CA GLN A 222 -11.52 -1.88 18.87
C GLN A 222 -12.12 -3.01 19.73
N LYS A 223 -12.04 -4.25 19.27
CA LYS A 223 -12.49 -5.42 20.05
C LYS A 223 -11.73 -5.60 21.36
N ALA A 224 -10.47 -5.23 21.39
CA ALA A 224 -9.63 -5.29 22.59
C ALA A 224 -9.78 -4.06 23.52
N GLY A 225 -10.57 -3.04 23.12
CA GLY A 225 -10.72 -1.80 23.88
C GLY A 225 -9.46 -0.92 23.91
N LEU A 226 -8.57 -1.07 22.93
CA LEU A 226 -7.29 -0.36 22.85
C LEU A 226 -7.44 0.95 22.07
N GLY A 227 -7.99 1.97 22.71
CA GLY A 227 -8.30 3.26 22.11
C GLY A 227 -7.10 4.19 21.87
N GLY A 228 -5.88 3.78 22.19
CA GLY A 228 -4.66 4.58 22.00
C GLY A 228 -4.38 5.02 20.58
N VAL A 229 -4.99 4.32 19.62
CA VAL A 229 -4.90 4.63 18.19
C VAL A 229 -5.82 5.79 17.75
N LEU A 230 -6.88 6.08 18.52
CA LEU A 230 -7.82 7.15 18.21
C LEU A 230 -7.10 8.50 18.24
N GLY A 231 -7.28 9.28 17.17
CA GLY A 231 -6.61 10.57 17.01
C GLY A 231 -5.14 10.48 16.54
N SER A 232 -4.58 9.28 16.34
CA SER A 232 -3.27 9.12 15.72
C SER A 232 -3.31 9.54 14.25
N TRP A 233 -2.13 9.86 13.69
CA TRP A 233 -1.97 10.36 12.35
C TRP A 233 -1.32 9.34 11.43
N ASN A 234 -1.79 9.28 10.20
CA ASN A 234 -1.13 8.51 9.14
C ASN A 234 -1.28 9.19 7.78
N THR A 235 -0.48 8.79 6.83
CA THR A 235 -0.55 9.31 5.46
C THR A 235 -0.76 8.18 4.47
N MET A 236 -1.56 8.45 3.42
CA MET A 236 -1.93 7.47 2.42
C MET A 236 -2.44 8.16 1.14
N PHE A 237 -2.39 7.46 0.02
CA PHE A 237 -2.94 7.94 -1.25
C PHE A 237 -4.48 7.85 -1.34
N TRP A 238 -5.11 7.20 -0.38
CA TRP A 238 -6.54 6.88 -0.37
C TRP A 238 -7.11 6.91 1.05
N ALA A 239 -8.40 7.18 1.15
CA ALA A 239 -9.18 7.00 2.38
C ALA A 239 -10.57 6.45 2.00
N PRO A 240 -11.23 5.66 2.89
CA PRO A 240 -12.54 5.10 2.60
C PRO A 240 -13.64 6.14 2.44
N ASP A 241 -13.44 7.33 2.95
CA ASP A 241 -14.38 8.45 2.85
C ASP A 241 -14.03 9.49 1.76
N LEU A 242 -13.15 9.15 0.82
CA LEU A 242 -12.93 9.99 -0.36
C LEU A 242 -14.23 10.14 -1.16
N ASP A 243 -14.54 11.40 -1.51
CA ASP A 243 -15.80 11.78 -2.13
C ASP A 243 -15.75 11.63 -3.67
N ASN A 244 -15.86 10.40 -4.15
CA ASN A 244 -16.11 10.10 -5.55
C ASN A 244 -17.04 8.89 -5.67
N ALA A 245 -17.79 8.81 -6.76
CA ALA A 245 -18.82 7.78 -6.96
C ALA A 245 -18.26 6.36 -6.95
N THR A 246 -17.09 6.15 -7.57
CA THR A 246 -16.43 4.83 -7.63
C THR A 246 -16.04 4.35 -6.25
N ASN A 247 -15.43 5.22 -5.44
CA ASN A 247 -15.04 4.88 -4.07
C ASN A 247 -16.24 4.59 -3.18
N LYS A 248 -17.29 5.40 -3.26
CA LYS A 248 -18.52 5.20 -2.49
C LYS A 248 -19.16 3.84 -2.79
N ARG A 249 -19.26 3.47 -4.06
CA ARG A 249 -19.77 2.16 -4.49
C ARG A 249 -18.89 1.01 -3.97
N PHE A 250 -17.59 1.12 -4.18
CA PHE A 250 -16.62 0.12 -3.71
C PHE A 250 -16.70 -0.12 -2.20
N VAL A 251 -16.66 0.97 -1.42
CA VAL A 251 -16.70 0.89 0.04
C VAL A 251 -18.03 0.30 0.52
N ALA A 252 -19.16 0.72 -0.06
CA ALA A 252 -20.47 0.20 0.30
C ALA A 252 -20.58 -1.30 0.02
N ASP A 253 -20.15 -1.76 -1.15
CA ASP A 253 -20.22 -3.18 -1.54
C ASP A 253 -19.25 -4.04 -0.71
N PHE A 254 -18.06 -3.53 -0.41
CA PHE A 254 -17.11 -4.20 0.45
C PHE A 254 -17.66 -4.36 1.88
N LYS A 255 -18.24 -3.31 2.44
CA LYS A 255 -18.87 -3.36 3.78
C LYS A 255 -20.05 -4.32 3.81
N ALA A 256 -20.91 -4.31 2.78
CA ALA A 256 -22.03 -5.24 2.68
C ALA A 256 -21.57 -6.70 2.67
N LYS A 257 -20.45 -6.99 2.03
CA LYS A 257 -19.91 -8.34 1.89
C LYS A 257 -19.12 -8.82 3.09
N THR A 258 -18.37 -7.93 3.75
CA THR A 258 -17.42 -8.27 4.83
C THR A 258 -17.84 -7.81 6.22
N GLY A 259 -18.78 -6.89 6.33
CA GLY A 259 -19.21 -6.29 7.60
C GLY A 259 -18.24 -5.24 8.16
N ARG A 260 -17.22 -4.82 7.41
CA ARG A 260 -16.23 -3.83 7.84
C ARG A 260 -15.74 -2.95 6.69
N TYR A 261 -15.02 -1.90 7.01
CA TYR A 261 -14.35 -1.08 6.01
C TYR A 261 -13.29 -1.87 5.23
N PRO A 262 -13.10 -1.56 3.92
CA PRO A 262 -11.96 -2.07 3.18
C PRO A 262 -10.65 -1.46 3.68
N THR A 263 -9.56 -2.22 3.56
CA THR A 263 -8.21 -1.70 3.71
C THR A 263 -7.78 -0.95 2.45
N HIS A 264 -6.69 -0.17 2.55
CA HIS A 264 -6.04 0.39 1.35
C HIS A 264 -5.54 -0.72 0.42
N TYR A 265 -5.18 -1.90 0.95
CA TYR A 265 -4.82 -3.07 0.14
C TYR A 265 -5.98 -3.51 -0.77
N ALA A 266 -7.19 -3.51 -0.24
CA ALA A 266 -8.40 -3.80 -1.00
C ALA A 266 -8.63 -2.73 -2.08
N ALA A 267 -8.53 -1.45 -1.74
CA ALA A 267 -8.73 -0.33 -2.65
C ALA A 267 -7.83 -0.39 -3.89
N GLN A 268 -6.53 -0.64 -3.68
CA GLN A 268 -5.57 -0.71 -4.78
C GLN A 268 -5.68 -2.00 -5.60
N SER A 269 -6.17 -3.09 -5.02
CA SER A 269 -6.48 -4.32 -5.73
C SER A 269 -7.71 -4.16 -6.64
N TYR A 270 -8.73 -3.44 -6.18
CA TYR A 270 -9.86 -3.04 -7.03
C TYR A 270 -9.39 -2.24 -8.24
N ASP A 271 -8.55 -1.24 -8.02
CA ASP A 271 -8.00 -0.42 -9.10
C ASP A 271 -7.10 -1.21 -10.06
N ALA A 272 -6.37 -2.21 -9.59
CA ALA A 272 -5.57 -3.07 -10.45
C ALA A 272 -6.43 -3.80 -11.49
N ILE A 273 -7.58 -4.33 -11.08
CA ILE A 273 -8.55 -4.98 -12.00
C ILE A 273 -9.09 -3.98 -13.01
N MET A 274 -9.46 -2.78 -12.57
CA MET A 274 -9.97 -1.73 -13.46
C MET A 274 -8.92 -1.23 -14.45
N LEU A 275 -7.66 -1.13 -14.03
CA LEU A 275 -6.54 -0.81 -14.91
C LEU A 275 -6.36 -1.87 -16.00
N ILE A 276 -6.34 -3.15 -15.63
CA ILE A 276 -6.24 -4.27 -16.58
C ILE A 276 -7.39 -4.22 -17.58
N LYS A 277 -8.62 -4.02 -17.09
CA LYS A 277 -9.80 -3.88 -17.96
C LYS A 277 -9.61 -2.77 -18.99
N SER A 278 -9.11 -1.62 -18.59
CA SER A 278 -8.89 -0.50 -19.53
C SER A 278 -7.96 -0.88 -20.69
N GLY A 279 -6.93 -1.69 -20.40
CA GLY A 279 -6.00 -2.19 -21.40
C GLY A 279 -6.62 -3.23 -22.32
N VAL A 280 -7.31 -4.22 -21.77
CA VAL A 280 -7.92 -5.31 -22.53
C VAL A 280 -9.10 -4.82 -23.38
N ASP A 281 -9.91 -3.91 -22.86
CA ASP A 281 -11.01 -3.29 -23.61
C ASP A 281 -10.49 -2.53 -24.84
N ALA A 282 -9.40 -1.80 -24.71
CA ALA A 282 -8.81 -1.01 -25.79
C ALA A 282 -8.37 -1.84 -27.01
N VAL A 283 -8.05 -3.11 -26.79
CA VAL A 283 -7.63 -4.07 -27.83
C VAL A 283 -8.74 -5.07 -28.17
N ASN A 284 -9.97 -4.84 -27.73
CA ASN A 284 -11.12 -5.72 -27.94
C ASN A 284 -10.86 -7.19 -27.53
N GLY A 285 -10.14 -7.38 -26.43
CA GLY A 285 -9.81 -8.69 -25.88
C GLY A 285 -8.65 -9.40 -26.54
N ASN A 286 -7.95 -8.79 -27.49
CA ASN A 286 -6.75 -9.37 -28.10
C ASN A 286 -5.53 -9.14 -27.22
N THR A 287 -5.28 -10.06 -26.28
CA THR A 287 -4.17 -9.97 -25.31
C THR A 287 -2.79 -10.15 -25.95
N ASP A 288 -2.70 -10.54 -27.22
CA ASP A 288 -1.42 -10.58 -27.97
C ASP A 288 -0.96 -9.16 -28.37
N ASP A 289 -1.88 -8.20 -28.46
CA ASP A 289 -1.53 -6.79 -28.70
C ASP A 289 -1.04 -6.10 -27.42
N GLN A 290 0.14 -6.45 -26.98
CA GLN A 290 0.75 -5.88 -25.76
C GLN A 290 1.03 -4.38 -25.88
N ASP A 291 1.38 -3.88 -27.07
CA ASP A 291 1.63 -2.46 -27.28
C ASP A 291 0.33 -1.63 -27.10
N GLY A 292 -0.78 -2.13 -27.63
CA GLY A 292 -2.11 -1.52 -27.43
C GLY A 292 -2.55 -1.53 -25.98
N ILE A 293 -2.36 -2.64 -25.28
CA ILE A 293 -2.66 -2.76 -23.83
C ILE A 293 -1.83 -1.77 -23.02
N ARG A 294 -0.53 -1.73 -23.26
CA ARG A 294 0.40 -0.84 -22.55
C ARG A 294 0.04 0.62 -22.78
N ALA A 295 -0.23 1.01 -24.01
CA ALA A 295 -0.62 2.37 -24.36
C ALA A 295 -1.90 2.79 -23.61
N ALA A 296 -2.90 1.92 -23.57
CA ALA A 296 -4.15 2.18 -22.86
C ALA A 296 -3.98 2.25 -21.34
N MET A 297 -3.27 1.29 -20.72
CA MET A 297 -3.03 1.30 -19.29
C MET A 297 -2.21 2.53 -18.85
N SER A 298 -1.27 2.98 -19.66
CA SER A 298 -0.44 4.17 -19.39
C SER A 298 -1.26 5.47 -19.28
N LYS A 299 -2.47 5.50 -19.85
CA LYS A 299 -3.37 6.67 -19.75
C LYS A 299 -4.07 6.76 -18.39
N ALA A 300 -4.11 5.69 -17.61
CA ALA A 300 -4.88 5.59 -16.37
C ALA A 300 -6.34 6.07 -16.53
N ASP A 301 -6.95 5.79 -17.70
CA ASP A 301 -8.32 6.22 -18.03
C ASP A 301 -9.32 5.14 -17.63
N PHE A 302 -9.62 5.07 -16.34
CA PHE A 302 -10.60 4.16 -15.75
C PHE A 302 -11.17 4.77 -14.46
N PRO A 303 -12.37 4.31 -14.02
CA PRO A 303 -12.95 4.77 -12.76
C PRO A 303 -12.14 4.22 -11.58
N SER A 304 -11.29 5.06 -10.98
CA SER A 304 -10.46 4.73 -9.83
C SER A 304 -11.11 5.15 -8.51
N VAL A 305 -10.91 4.35 -7.46
CA VAL A 305 -11.37 4.68 -6.11
C VAL A 305 -10.68 5.92 -5.53
N ARG A 306 -9.51 6.29 -6.06
CA ARG A 306 -8.76 7.51 -5.67
C ARG A 306 -9.12 8.74 -6.52
N GLY A 307 -10.02 8.62 -7.50
CA GLY A 307 -10.26 9.63 -8.52
C GLY A 307 -9.21 9.57 -9.64
N LYS A 308 -9.11 10.65 -10.43
CA LYS A 308 -8.17 10.70 -11.54
C LYS A 308 -6.73 10.81 -11.05
N TYR A 309 -5.85 10.07 -11.69
CA TYR A 309 -4.40 10.18 -11.56
C TYR A 309 -3.75 9.90 -12.92
N ARG A 310 -2.45 10.09 -13.01
CA ARG A 310 -1.69 9.80 -14.24
C ARG A 310 -0.47 8.97 -13.92
N TYR A 311 0.09 8.31 -14.92
CA TYR A 311 1.33 7.58 -14.78
C TYR A 311 2.54 8.42 -15.16
N GLY A 312 3.64 8.28 -14.41
CA GLY A 312 4.96 8.68 -14.84
C GLY A 312 5.54 7.72 -15.89
N PRO A 313 6.69 8.05 -16.47
CA PRO A 313 7.32 7.21 -17.50
C PRO A 313 7.73 5.84 -16.99
N ASN A 314 7.88 5.66 -15.70
CA ASN A 314 8.21 4.41 -15.02
C ASN A 314 6.98 3.58 -14.61
N HIS A 315 5.78 3.96 -15.03
CA HIS A 315 4.50 3.33 -14.70
C HIS A 315 4.18 3.28 -13.19
N PHE A 316 4.65 4.27 -12.45
CA PHE A 316 4.20 4.57 -11.09
C PHE A 316 3.24 5.75 -11.10
N PRO A 317 2.19 5.74 -10.26
CA PRO A 317 1.20 6.81 -10.23
C PRO A 317 1.79 8.15 -9.79
N ILE A 318 1.41 9.21 -10.49
CA ILE A 318 1.54 10.59 -10.05
C ILE A 318 0.20 10.97 -9.47
N GLN A 319 0.15 11.16 -8.16
CA GLN A 319 -1.11 11.22 -7.41
C GLN A 319 -1.00 12.04 -6.14
N ASN A 320 -2.14 12.26 -5.50
CA ASN A 320 -2.21 12.94 -4.21
C ASN A 320 -1.91 11.98 -3.05
N PHE A 321 -1.37 12.54 -1.97
CA PHE A 321 -1.21 11.86 -0.69
C PHE A 321 -1.88 12.68 0.40
N TYR A 322 -2.62 12.00 1.28
CA TYR A 322 -3.51 12.61 2.25
C TYR A 322 -3.05 12.35 3.68
N LEU A 323 -3.31 13.32 4.54
CA LEU A 323 -3.31 13.10 5.98
C LEU A 323 -4.63 12.45 6.37
N ARG A 324 -4.55 11.40 7.18
CA ARG A 324 -5.70 10.71 7.75
C ARG A 324 -5.56 10.60 9.26
N THR A 325 -6.70 10.50 9.93
CA THR A 325 -6.76 10.23 11.37
C THR A 325 -7.73 9.09 11.64
N VAL A 326 -7.62 8.48 12.80
CA VAL A 326 -8.54 7.43 13.25
C VAL A 326 -9.65 8.07 14.06
N LYS A 327 -10.89 7.78 13.68
CA LYS A 327 -12.10 8.21 14.42
C LYS A 327 -13.19 7.15 14.33
N ALA A 328 -14.25 7.30 15.13
CA ALA A 328 -15.45 6.50 15.05
C ALA A 328 -16.44 7.10 14.03
N ASP A 329 -17.11 6.24 13.27
CA ASP A 329 -18.25 6.64 12.43
C ASP A 329 -19.55 6.75 13.22
N ALA A 330 -20.67 7.01 12.54
CA ALA A 330 -21.98 7.15 13.17
C ALA A 330 -22.46 5.87 13.89
N ASN A 331 -21.93 4.70 13.48
CA ASN A 331 -22.23 3.40 14.11
C ASN A 331 -21.26 3.02 15.23
N GLY A 332 -20.27 3.89 15.49
CA GLY A 332 -19.22 3.63 16.47
C GLY A 332 -18.05 2.81 15.94
N ASP A 333 -18.01 2.46 14.66
CA ASP A 333 -16.91 1.70 14.05
C ASP A 333 -15.70 2.60 13.81
N TRP A 334 -14.54 2.14 14.24
CA TRP A 334 -13.30 2.88 14.02
C TRP A 334 -12.84 2.76 12.57
N PHE A 335 -12.45 3.86 11.98
CA PHE A 335 -11.93 3.90 10.63
C PHE A 335 -10.89 5.01 10.44
N VAL A 336 -10.12 4.92 9.35
CA VAL A 336 -9.19 5.97 8.94
C VAL A 336 -9.91 6.97 8.05
N SER A 337 -9.93 8.22 8.46
CA SER A 337 -10.68 9.28 7.79
C SER A 337 -9.74 10.31 7.17
N TYR A 338 -10.11 10.80 5.98
CA TYR A 338 -9.45 11.92 5.33
C TYR A 338 -9.50 13.18 6.18
N VAL A 339 -8.35 13.88 6.27
CA VAL A 339 -8.23 15.16 6.95
C VAL A 339 -7.88 16.26 5.97
N SER A 340 -6.80 16.10 5.20
CA SER A 340 -6.31 17.09 4.25
C SER A 340 -5.40 16.48 3.19
N THR A 341 -5.20 17.20 2.10
CA THR A 341 -4.22 16.84 1.08
C THR A 341 -2.84 17.38 1.49
N VAL A 342 -1.84 16.52 1.57
CA VAL A 342 -0.47 16.87 1.96
C VAL A 342 0.42 17.08 0.73
N LEU A 343 0.39 16.13 -0.21
CA LEU A 343 1.11 16.21 -1.48
C LEU A 343 0.11 16.15 -2.63
N THR A 344 0.27 17.05 -3.60
CA THR A 344 -0.59 17.12 -4.79
C THR A 344 0.20 16.76 -6.02
N ASP A 345 -0.35 15.87 -6.88
CA ASP A 345 0.29 15.40 -8.12
C ASP A 345 1.77 15.03 -7.89
N HIS A 346 1.99 14.23 -6.86
CA HIS A 346 3.35 13.89 -6.43
C HIS A 346 3.90 12.75 -7.27
N GLN A 347 5.08 12.97 -7.86
CA GLN A 347 5.84 11.97 -8.62
C GLN A 347 6.94 11.40 -7.73
N ASP A 348 7.18 10.08 -7.86
CA ASP A 348 8.20 9.41 -7.06
C ASP A 348 9.62 9.94 -7.32
N SER A 349 10.50 9.70 -6.34
CA SER A 349 11.86 10.23 -6.34
C SER A 349 12.84 9.46 -7.25
N TYR A 350 12.40 8.40 -7.91
CA TYR A 350 13.27 7.52 -8.71
C TYR A 350 12.96 7.54 -10.21
N HIS A 351 11.95 8.29 -10.63
CA HIS A 351 11.44 8.28 -12.01
C HIS A 351 12.50 8.63 -13.07
N ASP A 352 13.44 9.51 -12.76
CA ASP A 352 14.52 9.93 -13.64
C ASP A 352 15.61 8.87 -13.86
N GLN A 353 15.62 7.82 -13.03
CA GLN A 353 16.53 6.69 -13.16
C GLN A 353 15.96 5.57 -14.08
N CYS A 354 14.71 5.70 -14.50
CA CYS A 354 14.04 4.77 -15.40
C CYS A 354 14.24 5.22 -16.85
N HIS A 355 14.79 4.34 -17.67
CA HIS A 355 15.03 4.57 -19.09
C HIS A 355 14.34 3.47 -19.91
N LEU A 356 13.03 3.63 -20.19
CA LEU A 356 12.20 2.75 -21.02
C LEU A 356 12.16 3.22 -22.46
#